data_dc3edafc1ca6c6d54ecebdeec44551fb
#
_entry.id   dc3edafc1ca6c6d54ecebdeec44551fb
#
_cell.length_a   1.000
_cell.length_b   1.000
_cell.length_c   1.000
_cell.angle_alpha   90.00
_cell.angle_beta   90.00
_cell.angle_gamma   90.00
#
_symmetry.space_group_name_H-M   'P 1'
#
loop_
_entity.id
_entity.type
_entity.pdbx_description
1 polymer ?
#
loop_
_entity_poly.entity_id
_entity_poly.type
_entity_poly.pdbx_seq_one_letter_code
_entity_poly.pdbx_strand_id
1 'polypeptide(L)'
;MKNLYLENSPIAYYIDDSANKDWLVFVHAAFVDHRMFNKQYEYFSGKYNLLAIDLLGHGKSVRTRKGDCIEKTSEWINRIFQKHGIASAHFVGVSLGSVFIQDFANKYENKVLSLTCFGGYDVNNFDMERQKENSKAQMGMMFKAMISVKWFAKANKKISAYTQEAQTEFYNLNIQFRKKSFKYLAGLQKLVNKYPKKQRQYGLLVGCGEHDIPMEIEIVNDWAQSENCNKIILKDAGHCANMDAPQAFNLCLEN
;
A
#
# COMPACT_ATOMS: atom_id res chain seq x y z
N MET A 1 18.89 -2.94 0.35
CA MET A 1 18.13 -3.50 -0.81
C MET A 1 18.72 -2.99 -2.13
N LYS A 2 18.82 -3.83 -3.17
CA LYS A 2 19.21 -3.44 -4.54
C LYS A 2 18.03 -2.79 -5.26
N ASN A 3 18.23 -1.65 -5.94
CA ASN A 3 17.25 -1.07 -6.85
C ASN A 3 17.35 -1.67 -8.23
N LEU A 4 16.28 -2.22 -8.75
CA LEU A 4 16.17 -2.83 -10.06
C LEU A 4 14.98 -2.25 -10.85
N TYR A 5 14.96 -2.52 -12.15
CA TYR A 5 13.82 -2.20 -13.02
C TYR A 5 13.28 -3.48 -13.66
N LEU A 6 11.96 -3.61 -13.69
CA LEU A 6 11.34 -4.71 -14.39
C LEU A 6 11.34 -4.42 -15.90
N GLU A 7 11.94 -5.34 -16.66
CA GLU A 7 12.02 -5.23 -18.11
C GLU A 7 10.63 -5.06 -18.75
N ASN A 8 10.58 -4.26 -19.80
CA ASN A 8 9.35 -3.95 -20.52
C ASN A 8 8.18 -3.48 -19.63
N SER A 9 8.50 -2.77 -18.55
CA SER A 9 7.53 -2.13 -17.66
C SER A 9 8.07 -0.80 -17.12
N PRO A 10 7.23 0.06 -16.54
CA PRO A 10 7.68 1.27 -15.87
C PRO A 10 8.17 1.03 -14.44
N ILE A 11 8.07 -0.20 -13.92
CA ILE A 11 8.20 -0.51 -12.50
C ILE A 11 9.66 -0.58 -12.06
N ALA A 12 9.98 0.24 -11.07
CA ALA A 12 11.16 0.11 -10.23
C ALA A 12 10.81 -0.73 -8.99
N TYR A 13 11.70 -1.62 -8.59
CA TYR A 13 11.54 -2.43 -7.41
C TYR A 13 12.86 -2.58 -6.65
N TYR A 14 12.78 -2.98 -5.40
CA TYR A 14 13.89 -3.04 -4.47
C TYR A 14 13.88 -4.42 -3.83
N ILE A 15 15.03 -5.10 -3.86
CA ILE A 15 15.12 -6.47 -3.43
C ILE A 15 16.32 -6.67 -2.51
N ASP A 16 16.12 -7.50 -1.48
CA ASP A 16 17.15 -8.08 -0.64
C ASP A 16 16.82 -9.56 -0.46
N ASP A 17 17.61 -10.41 -1.12
CA ASP A 17 17.45 -11.86 -1.16
C ASP A 17 18.51 -12.59 -0.33
N SER A 18 19.16 -11.87 0.59
CA SER A 18 20.30 -12.37 1.35
C SER A 18 19.93 -13.26 2.54
N ALA A 19 18.67 -13.22 2.99
CA ALA A 19 18.23 -13.95 4.18
C ALA A 19 18.03 -15.47 3.95
N ASN A 20 17.83 -15.91 2.70
CA ASN A 20 17.49 -17.27 2.32
C ASN A 20 16.29 -17.84 3.14
N LYS A 21 15.23 -17.05 3.29
CA LYS A 21 14.02 -17.30 4.05
C LYS A 21 12.79 -16.90 3.26
N ASP A 22 11.63 -16.92 3.90
CA ASP A 22 10.37 -16.44 3.31
C ASP A 22 10.47 -14.99 2.85
N TRP A 23 9.64 -14.63 1.89
CA TRP A 23 9.59 -13.31 1.32
C TRP A 23 8.55 -12.43 2.01
N LEU A 24 8.95 -11.18 2.28
CA LEU A 24 8.07 -10.13 2.77
C LEU A 24 8.01 -9.03 1.70
N VAL A 25 6.83 -8.81 1.14
CA VAL A 25 6.56 -7.89 0.03
C VAL A 25 5.84 -6.66 0.53
N PHE A 26 6.40 -5.47 0.30
CA PHE A 26 5.85 -4.19 0.73
C PHE A 26 5.30 -3.38 -0.44
N VAL A 27 4.06 -2.90 -0.30
CA VAL A 27 3.39 -2.04 -1.27
C VAL A 27 2.89 -0.77 -0.59
N HIS A 28 3.42 0.36 -1.03
CA HIS A 28 3.29 1.65 -0.38
C HIS A 28 1.93 2.35 -0.60
N ALA A 29 1.64 3.35 0.26
CA ALA A 29 0.48 4.24 0.17
C ALA A 29 0.56 5.19 -1.05
N ALA A 30 -0.56 5.83 -1.39
CA ALA A 30 -0.58 6.86 -2.43
C ALA A 30 0.33 8.05 -2.09
N PHE A 31 0.89 8.66 -3.14
CA PHE A 31 1.66 9.92 -3.10
C PHE A 31 3.03 9.85 -2.42
N VAL A 32 3.44 8.68 -1.93
CA VAL A 32 4.77 8.38 -1.38
C VAL A 32 5.42 7.27 -2.22
N ASP A 33 6.46 6.62 -1.73
CA ASP A 33 7.13 5.51 -2.41
C ASP A 33 7.65 4.48 -1.39
N HIS A 34 8.37 3.45 -1.87
CA HIS A 34 8.89 2.36 -1.03
C HIS A 34 9.60 2.83 0.25
N ARG A 35 10.17 4.04 0.27
CA ARG A 35 10.93 4.57 1.42
C ARG A 35 10.06 4.78 2.67
N MET A 36 8.74 4.81 2.55
CA MET A 36 7.88 4.85 3.73
C MET A 36 8.03 3.61 4.64
N PHE A 37 8.67 2.56 4.13
CA PHE A 37 8.93 1.32 4.87
C PHE A 37 10.39 1.19 5.35
N ASN A 38 11.20 2.24 5.33
CA ASN A 38 12.61 2.16 5.73
C ASN A 38 12.80 1.52 7.10
N LYS A 39 11.98 1.90 8.09
CA LYS A 39 12.03 1.33 9.46
C LYS A 39 11.65 -0.16 9.49
N GLN A 40 10.80 -0.61 8.58
CA GLN A 40 10.45 -2.02 8.38
C GLN A 40 11.60 -2.78 7.73
N TYR A 41 12.24 -2.21 6.70
CA TYR A 41 13.40 -2.84 6.05
C TYR A 41 14.56 -3.05 7.01
N GLU A 42 14.86 -2.05 7.84
CA GLU A 42 15.89 -2.16 8.89
C GLU A 42 15.58 -3.29 9.87
N TYR A 43 14.33 -3.41 10.29
CA TYR A 43 13.91 -4.41 11.27
C TYR A 43 13.91 -5.83 10.72
N PHE A 44 13.46 -6.02 9.47
CA PHE A 44 13.30 -7.33 8.84
C PHE A 44 14.51 -7.80 8.02
N SER A 45 15.50 -6.93 7.78
CA SER A 45 16.73 -7.31 7.11
C SER A 45 17.43 -8.47 7.83
N GLY A 46 17.81 -9.50 7.08
CA GLY A 46 18.38 -10.74 7.62
C GLY A 46 17.37 -11.70 8.27
N LYS A 47 16.12 -11.26 8.54
CA LYS A 47 15.04 -12.11 9.04
C LYS A 47 14.18 -12.68 7.91
N TYR A 48 13.96 -11.90 6.85
CA TYR A 48 13.20 -12.23 5.64
C TYR A 48 13.96 -11.78 4.40
N ASN A 49 13.67 -12.42 3.27
CA ASN A 49 13.95 -11.80 1.98
C ASN A 49 12.94 -10.67 1.76
N LEU A 50 13.39 -9.51 1.29
CA LEU A 50 12.56 -8.31 1.18
C LEU A 50 12.35 -7.93 -0.28
N LEU A 51 11.12 -7.60 -0.62
CA LEU A 51 10.74 -7.03 -1.91
C LEU A 51 9.86 -5.80 -1.68
N ALA A 52 10.19 -4.70 -2.33
CA ALA A 52 9.35 -3.51 -2.38
C ALA A 52 9.21 -3.01 -3.80
N ILE A 53 8.10 -2.40 -4.12
CA ILE A 53 7.87 -1.81 -5.44
C ILE A 53 7.53 -0.33 -5.29
N ASP A 54 7.92 0.47 -6.27
CA ASP A 54 7.30 1.77 -6.50
C ASP A 54 6.11 1.58 -7.44
N LEU A 55 4.92 1.95 -7.01
CA LEU A 55 3.70 1.88 -7.83
C LEU A 55 3.80 2.79 -9.07
N LEU A 56 3.05 2.48 -10.10
CA LEU A 56 3.03 3.27 -11.33
C LEU A 56 2.84 4.77 -11.04
N GLY A 57 3.76 5.59 -11.53
CA GLY A 57 3.77 7.03 -11.32
C GLY A 57 4.37 7.50 -10.00
N HIS A 58 4.79 6.61 -9.13
CA HIS A 58 5.41 6.90 -7.83
C HIS A 58 6.93 6.61 -7.86
N GLY A 59 7.66 7.22 -6.95
CA GLY A 59 9.08 7.01 -6.77
C GLY A 59 9.86 7.00 -8.08
N LYS A 60 10.54 5.89 -8.40
CA LYS A 60 11.27 5.70 -9.65
C LYS A 60 10.44 5.06 -10.78
N SER A 61 9.19 4.63 -10.52
CA SER A 61 8.27 4.05 -11.51
C SER A 61 7.57 5.10 -12.37
N VAL A 62 8.34 6.00 -12.96
CA VAL A 62 7.83 7.20 -13.68
C VAL A 62 8.14 7.20 -15.19
N ARG A 63 8.85 6.17 -15.69
CA ARG A 63 9.16 6.00 -17.11
C ARG A 63 8.05 5.23 -17.80
N THR A 64 6.87 5.83 -17.88
CA THR A 64 5.67 5.18 -18.41
C THR A 64 5.64 5.13 -19.92
N ARG A 65 5.00 4.09 -20.46
CA ARG A 65 4.77 3.84 -21.89
C ARG A 65 3.28 3.95 -22.21
N LYS A 66 2.95 4.03 -23.49
CA LYS A 66 1.54 3.95 -23.95
C LYS A 66 0.95 2.60 -23.53
N GLY A 67 -0.20 2.61 -22.86
CA GLY A 67 -0.88 1.40 -22.38
C GLY A 67 -0.46 0.94 -20.98
N ASP A 68 0.48 1.63 -20.30
CA ASP A 68 0.74 1.39 -18.89
C ASP A 68 -0.42 1.96 -18.07
N CYS A 69 -0.99 1.11 -17.23
CA CYS A 69 -2.08 1.46 -16.33
C CYS A 69 -1.90 0.76 -14.98
N ILE A 70 -2.48 1.32 -13.95
CA ILE A 70 -2.28 0.85 -12.57
C ILE A 70 -2.87 -0.55 -12.33
N GLU A 71 -3.87 -0.93 -13.12
CA GLU A 71 -4.50 -2.26 -13.08
C GLU A 71 -3.56 -3.42 -13.43
N LYS A 72 -2.40 -3.11 -14.05
CA LYS A 72 -1.34 -4.09 -14.35
C LYS A 72 -0.40 -4.38 -13.17
N THR A 73 -0.59 -3.71 -12.03
CA THR A 73 0.33 -3.83 -10.88
C THR A 73 0.52 -5.28 -10.44
N SER A 74 -0.56 -6.06 -10.32
CA SER A 74 -0.49 -7.46 -9.94
C SER A 74 0.28 -8.32 -10.95
N GLU A 75 0.14 -8.03 -12.25
CA GLU A 75 0.90 -8.71 -13.31
C GLU A 75 2.39 -8.37 -13.22
N TRP A 76 2.74 -7.12 -12.95
CA TRP A 76 4.13 -6.72 -12.76
C TRP A 76 4.76 -7.37 -11.52
N ILE A 77 4.03 -7.44 -10.39
CA ILE A 77 4.50 -8.17 -9.21
C ILE A 77 4.73 -9.65 -9.55
N ASN A 78 3.80 -10.29 -10.25
CA ASN A 78 3.95 -11.69 -10.66
C ASN A 78 5.15 -11.91 -11.59
N ARG A 79 5.46 -10.98 -12.48
CA ARG A 79 6.66 -11.04 -13.33
C ARG A 79 7.95 -10.89 -12.53
N ILE A 80 7.95 -10.06 -11.46
CA ILE A 80 9.08 -9.97 -10.53
C ILE A 80 9.26 -11.33 -9.83
N PHE A 81 8.17 -11.94 -9.36
CA PHE A 81 8.21 -13.27 -8.73
C PHE A 81 8.82 -14.32 -9.67
N GLN A 82 8.37 -14.37 -10.93
CA GLN A 82 8.92 -15.28 -11.93
C GLN A 82 10.41 -15.03 -12.17
N LYS A 83 10.84 -13.75 -12.28
CA LYS A 83 12.23 -13.39 -12.52
C LYS A 83 13.17 -13.81 -11.39
N HIS A 84 12.70 -13.79 -10.15
CA HIS A 84 13.49 -14.10 -8.95
C HIS A 84 13.19 -15.48 -8.35
N GLY A 85 12.38 -16.31 -9.01
CA GLY A 85 12.02 -17.64 -8.50
C GLY A 85 11.22 -17.61 -7.20
N ILE A 86 10.47 -16.53 -6.92
CA ILE A 86 9.65 -16.39 -5.72
C ILE A 86 8.40 -17.23 -5.88
N ALA A 87 8.27 -18.29 -5.09
CA ALA A 87 7.11 -19.17 -5.14
C ALA A 87 5.89 -18.54 -4.47
N SER A 88 6.07 -18.02 -3.25
CA SER A 88 5.03 -17.38 -2.45
C SER A 88 5.64 -16.36 -1.49
N ALA A 89 4.81 -15.46 -0.93
CA ALA A 89 5.26 -14.41 -0.03
C ALA A 89 4.16 -13.96 0.95
N HIS A 90 4.60 -13.34 2.05
CA HIS A 90 3.77 -12.49 2.90
C HIS A 90 3.71 -11.09 2.30
N PHE A 91 2.52 -10.49 2.25
CA PHE A 91 2.32 -9.16 1.67
C PHE A 91 1.90 -8.16 2.73
N VAL A 92 2.50 -6.98 2.67
CA VAL A 92 2.18 -5.82 3.51
C VAL A 92 1.81 -4.66 2.63
N GLY A 93 0.58 -4.18 2.75
CA GLY A 93 0.07 -3.01 2.03
C GLY A 93 -0.46 -1.96 2.97
N VAL A 94 -0.12 -0.70 2.70
CA VAL A 94 -0.66 0.45 3.44
C VAL A 94 -1.51 1.29 2.49
N SER A 95 -2.74 1.60 2.87
CA SER A 95 -3.67 2.44 2.09
C SER A 95 -3.82 1.90 0.66
N LEU A 96 -3.39 2.66 -0.35
CA LEU A 96 -3.37 2.24 -1.75
C LEU A 96 -2.68 0.87 -1.96
N GLY A 97 -1.62 0.60 -1.20
CA GLY A 97 -0.91 -0.68 -1.25
C GLY A 97 -1.79 -1.87 -0.91
N SER A 98 -2.72 -1.72 0.05
CA SER A 98 -3.67 -2.78 0.42
C SER A 98 -4.60 -3.17 -0.72
N VAL A 99 -4.96 -2.23 -1.60
CA VAL A 99 -5.78 -2.53 -2.81
C VAL A 99 -5.01 -3.45 -3.76
N PHE A 100 -3.73 -3.18 -3.98
CA PHE A 100 -2.94 -3.96 -4.95
C PHE A 100 -2.55 -5.34 -4.45
N ILE A 101 -2.25 -5.49 -3.17
CA ILE A 101 -1.96 -6.83 -2.62
C ILE A 101 -3.20 -7.72 -2.63
N GLN A 102 -4.41 -7.16 -2.46
CA GLN A 102 -5.66 -7.89 -2.60
C GLN A 102 -5.95 -8.25 -4.07
N ASP A 103 -5.75 -7.33 -5.04
CA ASP A 103 -5.88 -7.66 -6.48
C ASP A 103 -4.86 -8.74 -6.89
N PHE A 104 -3.63 -8.70 -6.33
CA PHE A 104 -2.66 -9.77 -6.54
C PHE A 104 -3.16 -11.10 -5.98
N ALA A 105 -3.67 -11.12 -4.77
CA ALA A 105 -4.16 -12.34 -4.12
C ALA A 105 -5.39 -12.91 -4.87
N ASN A 106 -6.27 -12.06 -5.40
CA ASN A 106 -7.38 -12.51 -6.22
C ASN A 106 -6.95 -13.21 -7.51
N LYS A 107 -5.82 -12.79 -8.11
CA LYS A 107 -5.27 -13.36 -9.36
C LYS A 107 -4.33 -14.54 -9.13
N TYR A 108 -3.55 -14.51 -8.06
CA TYR A 108 -2.43 -15.43 -7.80
C TYR A 108 -2.45 -15.96 -6.37
N GLU A 109 -3.61 -16.46 -5.92
CA GLU A 109 -3.84 -16.88 -4.54
C GLU A 109 -2.79 -17.87 -4.03
N ASN A 110 -2.37 -18.82 -4.88
CA ASN A 110 -1.34 -19.82 -4.56
C ASN A 110 0.06 -19.22 -4.31
N LYS A 111 0.25 -17.92 -4.53
CA LYS A 111 1.51 -17.19 -4.26
C LYS A 111 1.44 -16.32 -3.01
N VAL A 112 0.36 -16.42 -2.23
CA VAL A 112 0.13 -15.61 -1.04
C VAL A 112 0.18 -16.50 0.20
N LEU A 113 1.09 -16.19 1.12
CA LEU A 113 1.16 -16.83 2.45
C LEU A 113 0.25 -16.07 3.44
N SER A 114 0.29 -14.77 3.42
CA SER A 114 -0.61 -13.90 4.19
C SER A 114 -0.73 -12.51 3.58
N LEU A 115 -1.81 -11.81 3.93
CA LEU A 115 -1.99 -10.38 3.66
C LEU A 115 -2.07 -9.60 4.98
N THR A 116 -1.32 -8.50 5.05
CA THR A 116 -1.47 -7.47 6.08
C THR A 116 -1.86 -6.16 5.40
N CYS A 117 -3.06 -5.67 5.70
CA CYS A 117 -3.66 -4.49 5.09
C CYS A 117 -3.89 -3.41 6.15
N PHE A 118 -3.19 -2.28 6.07
CA PHE A 118 -3.37 -1.14 6.98
C PHE A 118 -3.97 0.06 6.23
N GLY A 119 -4.96 0.73 6.86
CA GLY A 119 -5.62 1.92 6.30
C GLY A 119 -6.26 1.64 4.94
N GLY A 120 -6.81 0.45 4.76
CA GLY A 120 -7.41 -0.01 3.52
C GLY A 120 -8.82 -0.54 3.72
N TYR A 121 -9.40 -1.05 2.65
CA TYR A 121 -10.76 -1.59 2.60
C TYR A 121 -10.81 -2.91 1.83
N ASP A 122 -11.88 -3.69 2.00
CA ASP A 122 -12.11 -4.90 1.21
C ASP A 122 -12.44 -4.53 -0.25
N VAL A 123 -11.53 -4.86 -1.16
CA VAL A 123 -11.74 -4.58 -2.60
C VAL A 123 -12.83 -5.44 -3.22
N ASN A 124 -13.20 -6.58 -2.60
CA ASN A 124 -14.23 -7.50 -3.09
C ASN A 124 -15.62 -7.19 -2.49
N ASN A 125 -15.69 -6.29 -1.49
CA ASN A 125 -16.92 -5.85 -0.84
C ASN A 125 -16.88 -4.34 -0.56
N PHE A 126 -16.57 -3.56 -1.60
CA PHE A 126 -16.39 -2.12 -1.48
C PHE A 126 -17.73 -1.39 -1.55
N ASP A 127 -18.03 -0.59 -0.53
CA ASP A 127 -19.22 0.24 -0.47
C ASP A 127 -19.04 1.55 -1.24
N MET A 128 -19.59 1.58 -2.45
CA MET A 128 -19.53 2.75 -3.34
C MET A 128 -20.34 3.95 -2.81
N GLU A 129 -21.42 3.72 -2.06
CA GLU A 129 -22.25 4.81 -1.54
C GLU A 129 -21.54 5.51 -0.38
N ARG A 130 -20.95 4.75 0.53
CA ARG A 130 -20.16 5.29 1.65
C ARG A 130 -18.99 6.15 1.15
N GLN A 131 -18.37 5.79 0.02
CA GLN A 131 -17.29 6.58 -0.59
C GLN A 131 -17.78 7.92 -1.18
N LYS A 132 -19.02 8.05 -1.59
CA LYS A 132 -19.58 9.32 -2.09
C LYS A 132 -19.61 10.41 -1.02
N GLU A 133 -19.77 10.06 0.23
CA GLU A 133 -19.77 11.00 1.36
C GLU A 133 -18.43 11.73 1.48
N ASN A 134 -17.32 11.06 1.15
CA ASN A 134 -15.97 11.64 1.15
C ASN A 134 -15.61 12.42 -0.12
N SER A 135 -16.45 12.40 -1.12
CA SER A 135 -16.12 12.97 -2.44
C SER A 135 -15.73 14.45 -2.39
N LYS A 136 -16.35 15.24 -1.52
CA LYS A 136 -16.05 16.69 -1.37
C LYS A 136 -14.65 16.92 -0.78
N ALA A 137 -14.26 16.13 0.22
CA ALA A 137 -12.93 16.22 0.83
C ALA A 137 -11.85 15.79 -0.18
N GLN A 138 -12.09 14.72 -0.92
CA GLN A 138 -11.20 14.25 -1.99
C GLN A 138 -11.07 15.29 -3.11
N MET A 139 -12.16 15.92 -3.55
CA MET A 139 -12.14 17.00 -4.54
C MET A 139 -11.32 18.19 -4.04
N GLY A 140 -11.46 18.59 -2.77
CA GLY A 140 -10.65 19.66 -2.17
C GLY A 140 -9.15 19.35 -2.16
N MET A 141 -8.78 18.10 -1.90
CA MET A 141 -7.38 17.63 -1.96
C MET A 141 -6.86 17.62 -3.40
N MET A 142 -7.66 17.15 -4.37
CA MET A 142 -7.30 17.19 -5.79
C MET A 142 -7.10 18.63 -6.30
N PHE A 143 -7.93 19.56 -5.87
CA PHE A 143 -7.78 20.99 -6.21
C PHE A 143 -6.44 21.55 -5.71
N LYS A 144 -6.06 21.26 -4.44
CA LYS A 144 -4.74 21.64 -3.91
C LYS A 144 -3.59 21.07 -4.74
N ALA A 145 -3.71 19.80 -5.12
CA ALA A 145 -2.72 19.11 -5.94
C ALA A 145 -2.58 19.73 -7.35
N MET A 146 -3.68 20.19 -7.94
CA MET A 146 -3.68 20.87 -9.23
C MET A 146 -2.97 22.22 -9.17
N ILE A 147 -3.06 22.95 -8.06
CA ILE A 147 -2.38 24.22 -7.86
C ILE A 147 -0.92 23.99 -7.52
N SER A 148 -0.64 23.27 -6.43
CA SER A 148 0.71 23.08 -5.91
C SER A 148 0.87 21.75 -5.18
N VAL A 149 1.84 20.95 -5.62
CA VAL A 149 2.20 19.70 -4.91
C VAL A 149 2.64 19.98 -3.47
N LYS A 150 3.33 21.10 -3.21
CA LYS A 150 3.74 21.49 -1.84
C LYS A 150 2.53 21.81 -0.96
N TRP A 151 1.53 22.50 -1.50
CA TRP A 151 0.30 22.81 -0.76
C TRP A 151 -0.50 21.53 -0.46
N PHE A 152 -0.62 20.67 -1.47
CA PHE A 152 -1.21 19.34 -1.31
C PHE A 152 -0.48 18.53 -0.23
N ALA A 153 0.84 18.39 -0.31
CA ALA A 153 1.65 17.63 0.64
C ALA A 153 1.55 18.18 2.07
N LYS A 154 1.48 19.51 2.24
CA LYS A 154 1.29 20.15 3.55
C LYS A 154 -0.07 19.82 4.18
N ALA A 155 -1.12 19.66 3.39
CA ALA A 155 -2.43 19.24 3.87
C ALA A 155 -2.45 17.72 4.10
N ASN A 156 -1.91 16.96 3.14
CA ASN A 156 -1.97 15.51 3.12
C ASN A 156 -1.21 14.87 4.29
N LYS A 157 -0.04 15.41 4.70
CA LYS A 157 0.72 14.87 5.82
C LYS A 157 -0.07 14.79 7.14
N LYS A 158 -1.01 15.75 7.35
CA LYS A 158 -1.84 15.80 8.55
C LYS A 158 -2.94 14.74 8.59
N ILE A 159 -3.35 14.28 7.39
CA ILE A 159 -4.33 13.22 7.23
C ILE A 159 -3.63 11.85 7.27
N SER A 160 -2.40 11.80 6.74
CA SER A 160 -1.68 10.54 6.54
C SER A 160 -0.89 10.08 7.76
N ALA A 161 -0.49 10.99 8.65
CA ALA A 161 0.31 10.66 9.83
C ALA A 161 -0.09 11.50 11.05
N TYR A 162 0.04 10.90 12.22
CA TYR A 162 -0.30 11.52 13.50
C TYR A 162 0.91 12.21 14.15
N THR A 163 2.03 11.50 14.26
CA THR A 163 3.23 12.02 14.90
C THR A 163 3.93 13.09 14.04
N GLN A 164 4.59 14.05 14.68
CA GLN A 164 5.30 15.12 13.97
C GLN A 164 6.47 14.57 13.13
N GLU A 165 7.14 13.51 13.62
CA GLU A 165 8.22 12.83 12.91
C GLU A 165 7.69 12.21 11.61
N ALA A 166 6.66 11.36 11.70
CA ALA A 166 6.06 10.70 10.55
C ALA A 166 5.44 11.70 9.56
N GLN A 167 4.80 12.78 10.07
CA GLN A 167 4.31 13.87 9.21
C GLN A 167 5.42 14.53 8.41
N THR A 168 6.58 14.72 9.01
CA THR A 168 7.74 15.34 8.33
C THR A 168 8.33 14.40 7.30
N GLU A 169 8.48 13.13 7.63
CA GLU A 169 8.95 12.10 6.71
C GLU A 169 7.98 11.93 5.55
N PHE A 170 6.68 11.77 5.82
CA PHE A 170 5.64 11.68 4.79
C PHE A 170 5.65 12.89 3.86
N TYR A 171 5.74 14.11 4.41
CA TYR A 171 5.81 15.34 3.62
C TYR A 171 7.00 15.32 2.66
N ASN A 172 8.20 14.93 3.14
CA ASN A 172 9.42 14.88 2.33
C ASN A 172 9.33 13.88 1.18
N LEU A 173 8.61 12.78 1.35
CA LEU A 173 8.29 11.84 0.28
C LEU A 173 7.24 12.42 -0.66
N ASN A 174 6.15 12.95 -0.11
CA ASN A 174 5.00 13.41 -0.87
C ASN A 174 5.32 14.59 -1.80
N ILE A 175 6.19 15.53 -1.42
CA ILE A 175 6.60 16.64 -2.30
C ILE A 175 7.36 16.19 -3.55
N GLN A 176 7.86 14.95 -3.57
CA GLN A 176 8.54 14.36 -4.72
C GLN A 176 7.55 13.71 -5.71
N PHE A 177 6.27 13.55 -5.32
CA PHE A 177 5.24 13.00 -6.17
C PHE A 177 4.97 13.96 -7.35
N ARG A 178 4.96 13.40 -8.56
CA ARG A 178 4.81 14.21 -9.78
C ARG A 178 3.35 14.52 -10.08
N LYS A 179 3.00 15.78 -10.24
CA LYS A 179 1.63 16.21 -10.60
C LYS A 179 1.03 15.42 -11.76
N LYS A 180 1.80 15.14 -12.81
CA LYS A 180 1.34 14.36 -13.97
C LYS A 180 0.99 12.89 -13.64
N SER A 181 1.41 12.38 -12.48
CA SER A 181 1.16 11.01 -12.06
C SER A 181 -0.25 10.79 -11.49
N PHE A 182 -0.97 11.86 -11.11
CA PHE A 182 -2.36 11.74 -10.64
C PHE A 182 -3.26 11.00 -11.63
N LYS A 183 -3.03 11.15 -12.94
CA LYS A 183 -3.81 10.45 -13.96
C LYS A 183 -3.80 8.93 -13.86
N TYR A 184 -2.74 8.34 -13.25
CA TYR A 184 -2.64 6.89 -13.11
C TYR A 184 -3.54 6.34 -12.01
N LEU A 185 -3.94 7.17 -11.05
CA LEU A 185 -4.86 6.77 -9.98
C LEU A 185 -6.31 6.61 -10.46
N ALA A 186 -6.66 7.16 -11.62
CA ALA A 186 -8.01 7.08 -12.19
C ALA A 186 -8.47 5.65 -12.52
N GLY A 187 -7.57 4.65 -12.55
CA GLY A 187 -7.92 3.24 -12.78
C GLY A 187 -8.35 2.46 -11.54
N LEU A 188 -8.26 3.05 -10.34
CA LEU A 188 -8.51 2.33 -9.08
C LEU A 188 -9.92 1.75 -8.97
N GLN A 189 -10.95 2.48 -9.44
CA GLN A 189 -12.32 2.00 -9.42
C GLN A 189 -12.55 0.70 -10.23
N LYS A 190 -11.62 0.34 -11.11
CA LYS A 190 -11.69 -0.91 -11.87
C LYS A 190 -11.19 -2.12 -11.08
N LEU A 191 -10.60 -1.90 -9.92
CA LEU A 191 -10.07 -2.94 -9.04
C LEU A 191 -11.06 -3.33 -7.94
N VAL A 192 -12.06 -2.47 -7.64
CA VAL A 192 -13.05 -2.73 -6.60
C VAL A 192 -14.23 -3.51 -7.16
N ASN A 193 -14.77 -4.43 -6.37
CA ASN A 193 -15.90 -5.30 -6.73
C ASN A 193 -15.70 -6.06 -8.07
N LYS A 194 -14.44 -6.26 -8.45
CA LYS A 194 -14.07 -6.95 -9.70
C LYS A 194 -14.18 -8.46 -9.57
N TYR A 195 -13.90 -8.98 -8.39
CA TYR A 195 -13.95 -10.41 -8.10
C TYR A 195 -15.07 -10.68 -7.09
N PRO A 196 -15.74 -11.84 -7.20
CA PRO A 196 -16.72 -12.25 -6.20
C PRO A 196 -16.02 -12.46 -4.86
N LYS A 197 -16.72 -12.16 -3.77
CA LYS A 197 -16.26 -12.51 -2.43
C LYS A 197 -16.15 -14.03 -2.33
N LYS A 198 -15.01 -14.51 -1.88
CA LYS A 198 -14.73 -15.94 -1.64
C LYS A 198 -13.98 -16.11 -0.33
N GLN A 199 -14.07 -17.31 0.25
CA GLN A 199 -13.25 -17.66 1.40
C GLN A 199 -11.76 -17.63 1.01
N ARG A 200 -10.96 -16.92 1.78
CA ARG A 200 -9.51 -16.79 1.57
C ARG A 200 -8.80 -18.05 2.09
N GLN A 201 -7.78 -18.50 1.37
CA GLN A 201 -6.97 -19.66 1.75
C GLN A 201 -5.66 -19.25 2.45
N TYR A 202 -5.52 -17.99 2.82
CA TYR A 202 -4.35 -17.38 3.44
C TYR A 202 -4.75 -16.51 4.63
N GLY A 203 -3.82 -16.28 5.56
CA GLY A 203 -4.03 -15.41 6.69
C GLY A 203 -4.29 -13.96 6.25
N LEU A 204 -5.25 -13.29 6.88
CA LEU A 204 -5.55 -11.87 6.69
C LEU A 204 -5.48 -11.15 8.02
N LEU A 205 -4.66 -10.10 8.07
CA LEU A 205 -4.63 -9.11 9.14
C LEU A 205 -5.05 -7.76 8.57
N VAL A 206 -6.05 -7.12 9.18
CA VAL A 206 -6.45 -5.77 8.83
C VAL A 206 -6.16 -4.83 10.00
N GLY A 207 -5.77 -3.59 9.70
CA GLY A 207 -5.43 -2.64 10.75
C GLY A 207 -5.53 -1.19 10.33
N CYS A 208 -5.53 -0.32 11.33
CA CYS A 208 -5.45 1.14 11.17
C CYS A 208 -4.76 1.77 12.40
N GLY A 209 -4.49 3.04 12.32
CA GLY A 209 -4.07 3.83 13.49
C GLY A 209 -5.28 4.29 14.32
N GLU A 210 -5.08 4.49 15.61
CA GLU A 210 -6.08 5.03 16.55
C GLU A 210 -6.56 6.43 16.14
N HIS A 211 -5.69 7.20 15.49
CA HIS A 211 -5.94 8.56 15.00
C HIS A 211 -6.16 8.62 13.48
N ASP A 212 -6.52 7.51 12.86
CA ASP A 212 -6.94 7.52 11.45
C ASP A 212 -8.30 8.22 11.31
N ILE A 213 -8.72 8.50 10.09
CA ILE A 213 -10.03 9.11 9.81
C ILE A 213 -11.11 8.19 10.39
N PRO A 214 -12.11 8.69 11.13
CA PRO A 214 -13.13 7.86 11.78
C PRO A 214 -13.77 6.83 10.86
N MET A 215 -14.02 7.21 9.61
CA MET A 215 -14.58 6.31 8.59
C MET A 215 -13.62 5.15 8.25
N GLU A 216 -12.31 5.37 8.23
CA GLU A 216 -11.32 4.29 7.97
C GLU A 216 -11.31 3.28 9.12
N ILE A 217 -11.44 3.75 10.37
CA ILE A 217 -11.54 2.89 11.55
C ILE A 217 -12.82 2.02 11.49
N GLU A 218 -13.93 2.61 11.09
CA GLU A 218 -15.18 1.87 10.90
C GLU A 218 -15.07 0.85 9.76
N ILE A 219 -14.50 1.22 8.63
CA ILE A 219 -14.26 0.31 7.49
C ILE A 219 -13.42 -0.90 7.92
N VAL A 220 -12.34 -0.68 8.68
CA VAL A 220 -11.48 -1.77 9.17
C VAL A 220 -12.25 -2.67 10.14
N ASN A 221 -13.11 -2.11 11.00
CA ASN A 221 -13.97 -2.88 11.91
C ASN A 221 -14.94 -3.78 11.13
N ASP A 222 -15.67 -3.20 10.18
CA ASP A 222 -16.64 -3.91 9.35
C ASP A 222 -15.97 -5.00 8.51
N TRP A 223 -14.79 -4.69 7.95
CA TRP A 223 -14.01 -5.64 7.17
C TRP A 223 -13.56 -6.83 8.02
N ALA A 224 -12.95 -6.57 9.19
CA ALA A 224 -12.53 -7.64 10.10
C ALA A 224 -13.69 -8.55 10.50
N GLN A 225 -14.86 -7.97 10.80
CA GLN A 225 -16.06 -8.73 11.15
C GLN A 225 -16.56 -9.57 9.97
N SER A 226 -16.61 -8.99 8.77
CA SER A 226 -17.14 -9.66 7.57
C SER A 226 -16.26 -10.81 7.07
N GLU A 227 -14.94 -10.74 7.30
CA GLU A 227 -13.95 -11.77 6.93
C GLU A 227 -13.62 -12.71 8.10
N ASN A 228 -14.11 -12.42 9.32
CA ASN A 228 -13.73 -13.13 10.55
C ASN A 228 -12.20 -13.24 10.67
N CYS A 229 -11.49 -12.13 10.46
CA CYS A 229 -10.03 -12.08 10.46
C CYS A 229 -9.48 -11.26 11.64
N ASN A 230 -8.16 -11.35 11.84
CA ASN A 230 -7.48 -10.58 12.87
C ASN A 230 -7.53 -9.09 12.56
N LYS A 231 -7.76 -8.27 13.61
CA LYS A 231 -7.78 -6.82 13.55
C LYS A 231 -6.83 -6.22 14.56
N ILE A 232 -6.11 -5.15 14.16
CA ILE A 232 -5.25 -4.38 15.03
C ILE A 232 -5.51 -2.88 14.85
N ILE A 233 -5.62 -2.16 15.98
CA ILE A 233 -5.63 -0.69 16.03
C ILE A 233 -4.35 -0.27 16.76
N LEU A 234 -3.45 0.41 16.05
CA LEU A 234 -2.19 0.87 16.62
C LEU A 234 -2.36 2.21 17.34
N LYS A 235 -1.92 2.25 18.60
CA LYS A 235 -1.93 3.47 19.42
C LYS A 235 -0.99 4.52 18.85
N ASP A 236 -1.32 5.79 19.09
CA ASP A 236 -0.53 6.96 18.67
C ASP A 236 -0.16 6.95 17.17
N ALA A 237 -1.01 6.38 16.33
CA ALA A 237 -0.79 6.25 14.90
C ALA A 237 -1.98 6.76 14.09
N GLY A 238 -1.70 7.40 12.95
CA GLY A 238 -2.67 7.80 11.94
C GLY A 238 -2.76 6.79 10.80
N HIS A 239 -3.13 7.26 9.62
CA HIS A 239 -3.38 6.44 8.43
C HIS A 239 -2.15 5.62 7.98
N CYS A 240 -0.96 6.21 7.98
CA CYS A 240 0.30 5.51 7.71
C CYS A 240 0.93 5.00 9.02
N ALA A 241 0.23 4.10 9.70
CA ALA A 241 0.59 3.62 11.03
C ALA A 241 1.99 2.98 11.11
N ASN A 242 2.51 2.44 10.00
CA ASN A 242 3.88 1.93 9.90
C ASN A 242 4.95 3.01 10.08
N MET A 243 4.63 4.28 9.79
CA MET A 243 5.53 5.42 9.97
C MET A 243 5.42 6.00 11.38
N ASP A 244 4.21 6.07 11.93
CA ASP A 244 3.93 6.62 13.26
C ASP A 244 4.39 5.69 14.39
N ALA A 245 4.07 4.40 14.31
CA ALA A 245 4.33 3.40 15.35
C ALA A 245 5.12 2.20 14.77
N PRO A 246 6.34 2.40 14.23
CA PRO A 246 7.06 1.38 13.47
C PRO A 246 7.36 0.12 14.29
N GLN A 247 7.67 0.24 15.60
CA GLN A 247 7.94 -0.90 16.45
C GLN A 247 6.69 -1.77 16.63
N ALA A 248 5.55 -1.16 16.98
CA ALA A 248 4.29 -1.87 17.15
C ALA A 248 3.82 -2.49 15.81
N PHE A 249 3.98 -1.76 14.70
CA PHE A 249 3.69 -2.26 13.36
C PHE A 249 4.54 -3.48 13.01
N ASN A 250 5.85 -3.44 13.29
CA ASN A 250 6.75 -4.55 13.01
C ASN A 250 6.37 -5.82 13.81
N LEU A 251 6.00 -5.67 15.08
CA LEU A 251 5.54 -6.79 15.92
C LEU A 251 4.26 -7.43 15.39
N CYS A 252 3.37 -6.66 14.74
CA CYS A 252 2.18 -7.22 14.11
C CYS A 252 2.50 -8.12 12.91
N LEU A 253 3.65 -7.94 12.27
CA LEU A 253 4.07 -8.72 11.10
C LEU A 253 4.83 -10.01 11.50
N GLU A 254 5.26 -10.15 12.75
CA GLU A 254 5.95 -11.35 13.27
C GLU A 254 4.98 -12.42 13.79
N ASN A 255 3.72 -12.06 14.05
CA ASN A 255 2.66 -12.95 14.56
C ASN A 255 1.73 -13.43 13.46
#